data_0e833d0e82916b3224f52c024db3378b
#
_entry.id   0e833d0e82916b3224f52c024db3378b
#
_cell.length_a   1.000
_cell.length_b   1.000
_cell.length_c   1.000
_cell.angle_alpha   90.00
_cell.angle_beta   90.00
_cell.angle_gamma   90.00
#
_symmetry.space_group_name_H-M   'P 1'
#
loop_
_entity.id
_entity.type
_entity.pdbx_description
1 polymer ?
#
loop_
_entity_poly.entity_id
_entity_poly.type
_entity_poly.pdbx_seq_one_letter_code
_entity_poly.pdbx_strand_id
1 'polypeptide(L)'
;MAASPFLLKNSESIRREGPRNRTLFWWKWRILKMKKHRHRILGAVLFVLYLVLLTYFLFFAEEMGRSPDVRAEYSYNLTLFKEIRRFLLYRNILGWRAVFLNIFGNVLAFMPFGFFLPVIWVRTRHWYITVLLSFAMSLLVETMQLVGKVGSFDVDDLLLNTIGGFAGYIIFVLARGVWERYSGTNRK
;
A
#
# COMPACT_ATOMS: atom_id res chain seq x y z
N MET A 1 6.43 -1.64 30.78
CA MET A 1 6.96 -2.20 29.52
C MET A 1 8.01 -3.24 29.89
N ALA A 2 7.66 -4.53 29.84
CA ALA A 2 8.58 -5.61 30.16
C ALA A 2 9.60 -5.78 29.02
N ALA A 3 10.89 -5.79 29.34
CA ALA A 3 11.94 -6.06 28.36
C ALA A 3 11.77 -7.49 27.80
N SER A 4 11.90 -7.63 26.48
CA SER A 4 11.80 -8.91 25.79
C SER A 4 12.73 -9.95 26.42
N PRO A 5 12.29 -11.20 26.66
CA PRO A 5 13.12 -12.29 27.22
C PRO A 5 14.42 -12.53 26.44
N PHE A 6 14.41 -12.19 25.14
CA PHE A 6 15.59 -12.23 24.27
C PHE A 6 16.68 -11.22 24.68
N LEU A 7 16.29 -10.05 25.20
CA LEU A 7 17.24 -9.02 25.66
C LEU A 7 17.87 -9.40 26.99
N LEU A 8 17.12 -10.07 27.87
CA LEU A 8 17.63 -10.52 29.18
C LEU A 8 18.62 -11.69 29.03
N LYS A 9 18.33 -12.65 28.17
CA LYS A 9 19.23 -13.79 27.90
C LYS A 9 20.55 -13.37 27.25
N ASN A 10 20.52 -12.35 26.39
CA ASN A 10 21.74 -11.77 25.80
C ASN A 10 22.51 -10.89 26.76
N SER A 11 21.87 -10.24 27.73
CA SER A 11 22.58 -9.40 28.71
C SER A 11 23.43 -10.22 29.67
N GLU A 12 23.03 -11.44 29.99
CA GLU A 12 23.81 -12.34 30.84
C GLU A 12 25.02 -12.95 30.12
N SER A 13 24.90 -13.27 28.82
CA SER A 13 26.05 -13.73 28.02
C SER A 13 27.07 -12.61 27.80
N ILE A 14 26.64 -11.37 27.63
CA ILE A 14 27.51 -10.18 27.46
C ILE A 14 28.28 -9.85 28.73
N ARG A 15 27.75 -10.18 29.92
CA ARG A 15 28.41 -9.90 31.19
C ARG A 15 29.65 -10.80 31.42
N ARG A 16 29.73 -11.95 30.74
CA ARG A 16 30.87 -12.88 30.80
C ARG A 16 31.93 -12.61 29.73
N GLU A 17 31.65 -11.75 28.75
CA GLU A 17 32.59 -11.40 27.68
C GLU A 17 33.34 -10.10 28.01
N GLY A 18 34.66 -10.09 27.80
CA GLY A 18 35.51 -8.96 28.10
C GLY A 18 35.19 -7.67 27.34
N PRO A 19 35.77 -6.51 27.72
CA PRO A 19 35.41 -5.18 27.20
C PRO A 19 35.41 -5.06 25.66
N ARG A 20 36.25 -5.83 24.96
CA ARG A 20 36.44 -5.83 23.51
C ARG A 20 35.21 -6.36 22.75
N ASN A 21 34.48 -7.33 23.32
CA ASN A 21 33.27 -7.89 22.71
C ASN A 21 32.03 -7.00 22.90
N ARG A 22 32.00 -6.19 23.98
CA ARG A 22 30.92 -5.26 24.24
C ARG A 22 30.84 -4.14 23.19
N THR A 23 32.01 -3.58 22.79
CA THR A 23 32.05 -2.52 21.76
C THR A 23 31.61 -3.05 20.39
N LEU A 24 32.04 -4.26 19.98
CA LEU A 24 31.64 -4.90 18.74
C LEU A 24 30.15 -5.22 18.71
N PHE A 25 29.57 -5.65 19.85
CA PHE A 25 28.14 -5.90 19.96
C PHE A 25 27.33 -4.60 19.74
N TRP A 26 27.69 -3.51 20.43
CA TRP A 26 27.01 -2.22 20.28
C TRP A 26 27.14 -1.65 18.87
N TRP A 27 28.28 -1.86 18.23
CA TRP A 27 28.52 -1.45 16.85
C TRP A 27 27.64 -2.23 15.85
N LYS A 28 27.61 -3.55 15.97
CA LYS A 28 26.70 -4.41 15.17
C LYS A 28 25.23 -4.05 15.37
N TRP A 29 24.82 -3.86 16.62
CA TRP A 29 23.45 -3.46 16.94
C TRP A 29 23.10 -2.09 16.34
N ARG A 30 24.00 -1.12 16.42
CA ARG A 30 23.82 0.22 15.83
C ARG A 30 23.70 0.16 14.32
N ILE A 31 24.53 -0.62 13.62
CA ILE A 31 24.46 -0.83 12.16
C ILE A 31 23.14 -1.48 11.77
N LEU A 32 22.69 -2.52 12.46
CA LEU A 32 21.44 -3.19 12.19
C LEU A 32 20.23 -2.25 12.38
N LYS A 33 20.26 -1.43 13.42
CA LYS A 33 19.24 -0.41 13.69
C LYS A 33 19.23 0.67 12.60
N MET A 34 20.38 1.13 12.15
CA MET A 34 20.51 2.12 11.07
C MET A 34 20.01 1.56 9.72
N LYS A 35 20.37 0.31 9.36
CA LYS A 35 19.87 -0.34 8.13
C LYS A 35 18.34 -0.41 8.15
N LYS A 36 17.75 -0.86 9.26
CA LYS A 36 16.29 -0.93 9.41
C LYS A 36 15.61 0.44 9.29
N HIS A 37 16.27 1.50 9.78
CA HIS A 37 15.75 2.87 9.71
C HIS A 37 15.79 3.40 8.27
N ARG A 38 16.87 3.17 7.53
CA ARG A 38 17.02 3.59 6.13
C ARG A 38 15.95 3.00 5.22
N HIS A 39 15.62 1.70 5.34
CA HIS A 39 14.55 1.08 4.53
C HIS A 39 13.17 1.70 4.81
N ARG A 40 12.91 2.07 6.05
CA ARG A 40 11.64 2.73 6.41
C ARG A 40 11.55 4.14 5.86
N ILE A 41 12.65 4.91 5.93
CA ILE A 41 12.71 6.26 5.35
C ILE A 41 12.54 6.19 3.84
N LEU A 42 13.29 5.31 3.16
CA LEU A 42 13.16 5.12 1.73
C LEU A 42 11.73 4.71 1.34
N GLY A 43 11.13 3.76 2.08
CA GLY A 43 9.74 3.35 1.88
C GLY A 43 8.76 4.52 2.07
N ALA A 44 8.98 5.38 3.06
CA ALA A 44 8.15 6.55 3.30
C ALA A 44 8.28 7.60 2.18
N VAL A 45 9.49 7.85 1.70
CA VAL A 45 9.73 8.78 0.57
C VAL A 45 9.05 8.27 -0.70
N LEU A 46 9.23 6.97 -1.03
CA LEU A 46 8.58 6.36 -2.18
C LEU A 46 7.06 6.35 -2.05
N PHE A 47 6.54 6.16 -0.84
CA PHE A 47 5.12 6.21 -0.57
C PHE A 47 4.53 7.61 -0.77
N VAL A 48 5.21 8.65 -0.29
CA VAL A 48 4.79 10.05 -0.53
C VAL A 48 4.80 10.37 -2.02
N LEU A 49 5.87 9.99 -2.73
CA LEU A 49 5.94 10.16 -4.19
C LEU A 49 4.80 9.43 -4.90
N TYR A 50 4.52 8.19 -4.49
CA TYR A 50 3.39 7.43 -5.01
C TYR A 50 2.05 8.15 -4.75
N LEU A 51 1.81 8.68 -3.53
CA LEU A 51 0.57 9.40 -3.23
C LEU A 51 0.40 10.66 -4.09
N VAL A 52 1.49 11.39 -4.36
CA VAL A 52 1.46 12.54 -5.27
C VAL A 52 1.08 12.10 -6.68
N LEU A 53 1.69 11.02 -7.19
CA LEU A 53 1.37 10.48 -8.51
C LEU A 53 -0.08 9.96 -8.56
N LEU A 54 -0.52 9.24 -7.53
CA LEU A 54 -1.89 8.73 -7.44
C LEU A 54 -2.89 9.89 -7.48
N THR A 55 -2.67 10.94 -6.69
CA THR A 55 -3.52 12.13 -6.68
C THR A 55 -3.54 12.79 -8.06
N TYR A 56 -2.38 12.93 -8.69
CA TYR A 56 -2.30 13.49 -10.05
C TYR A 56 -3.13 12.68 -11.04
N PHE A 57 -2.98 11.36 -11.07
CA PHE A 57 -3.73 10.50 -11.98
C PHE A 57 -5.23 10.49 -11.70
N LEU A 58 -5.65 10.47 -10.45
CA LEU A 58 -7.07 10.42 -10.07
C LEU A 58 -7.82 11.72 -10.33
N PHE A 59 -7.15 12.87 -10.25
CA PHE A 59 -7.80 14.19 -10.35
C PHE A 59 -7.53 14.89 -11.67
N PHE A 60 -6.36 14.70 -12.30
CA PHE A 60 -5.95 15.46 -13.47
C PHE A 60 -5.85 14.63 -14.76
N ALA A 61 -5.52 13.34 -14.71
CA ALA A 61 -5.40 12.53 -15.92
C ALA A 61 -6.76 12.30 -16.61
N GLU A 62 -7.84 12.33 -15.85
CA GLU A 62 -9.19 12.24 -16.39
C GLU A 62 -9.67 13.50 -17.12
N GLU A 63 -9.12 14.66 -16.79
CA GLU A 63 -9.45 15.92 -17.53
C GLU A 63 -8.95 15.92 -18.97
N MET A 64 -7.88 15.17 -19.27
CA MET A 64 -7.33 15.08 -20.64
C MET A 64 -8.23 14.33 -21.64
N GLY A 65 -9.26 13.61 -21.18
CA GLY A 65 -10.18 12.86 -22.02
C GLY A 65 -11.66 13.25 -21.91
N ARG A 66 -12.00 14.27 -21.10
CA ARG A 66 -13.40 14.65 -20.81
C ARG A 66 -13.77 15.97 -21.46
N SER A 67 -14.94 15.96 -22.16
CA SER A 67 -15.56 17.20 -22.60
C SER A 67 -15.96 18.06 -21.41
N PRO A 68 -15.66 19.39 -21.41
CA PRO A 68 -15.94 20.30 -20.29
C PRO A 68 -17.41 20.43 -19.89
N ASP A 69 -18.33 19.98 -20.74
CA ASP A 69 -19.76 20.30 -20.66
C ASP A 69 -20.63 19.30 -19.85
N VAL A 70 -20.05 18.25 -19.23
CA VAL A 70 -20.89 17.10 -18.78
C VAL A 70 -21.19 17.08 -17.29
N ARG A 71 -20.66 18.01 -16.44
CA ARG A 71 -20.81 17.85 -14.98
C ARG A 71 -21.33 19.06 -14.23
N ALA A 72 -22.59 19.42 -14.52
CA ALA A 72 -23.36 20.28 -13.61
C ALA A 72 -23.87 19.52 -12.37
N GLU A 73 -24.00 18.18 -12.45
CA GLU A 73 -24.62 17.33 -11.44
C GLU A 73 -23.66 16.34 -10.78
N TYR A 74 -23.96 16.00 -9.52
CA TYR A 74 -23.25 14.93 -8.80
C TYR A 74 -23.57 13.59 -9.41
N SER A 75 -22.56 12.82 -9.81
CA SER A 75 -22.71 11.47 -10.34
C SER A 75 -22.28 10.44 -9.30
N TYR A 76 -23.11 9.43 -9.05
CA TYR A 76 -22.77 8.33 -8.15
C TYR A 76 -23.38 7.02 -8.62
N ASN A 77 -22.68 5.93 -8.37
CA ASN A 77 -23.14 4.57 -8.57
C ASN A 77 -23.01 3.79 -7.26
N LEU A 78 -24.14 3.43 -6.66
CA LEU A 78 -24.18 2.64 -5.42
C LEU A 78 -24.53 1.17 -5.67
N THR A 79 -24.68 0.76 -6.94
CA THR A 79 -25.00 -0.62 -7.30
C THR A 79 -23.75 -1.39 -7.59
N LEU A 80 -23.44 -2.36 -6.72
CA LEU A 80 -22.24 -3.21 -6.85
C LEU A 80 -22.28 -4.02 -8.17
N PHE A 81 -21.12 -4.15 -8.80
CA PHE A 81 -20.87 -4.81 -10.08
C PHE A 81 -21.57 -4.17 -11.30
N LYS A 82 -22.17 -3.00 -11.17
CA LYS A 82 -22.85 -2.33 -12.30
C LYS A 82 -21.86 -1.86 -13.35
N GLU A 83 -20.79 -1.17 -12.94
CA GLU A 83 -19.78 -0.65 -13.85
C GLU A 83 -18.92 -1.78 -14.42
N ILE A 84 -18.48 -2.72 -13.58
CA ILE A 84 -17.74 -3.91 -14.04
C ILE A 84 -18.53 -4.66 -15.10
N ARG A 85 -19.84 -4.90 -14.84
CA ARG A 85 -20.73 -5.57 -15.82
C ARG A 85 -20.90 -4.74 -17.09
N ARG A 86 -21.06 -3.43 -16.98
CA ARG A 86 -21.16 -2.52 -18.12
C ARG A 86 -19.93 -2.64 -19.02
N PHE A 87 -18.73 -2.52 -18.46
CA PHE A 87 -17.48 -2.64 -19.22
C PHE A 87 -17.34 -4.02 -19.90
N LEU A 88 -17.68 -5.09 -19.20
CA LEU A 88 -17.63 -6.45 -19.77
C LEU A 88 -18.65 -6.68 -20.86
N LEU A 89 -19.88 -6.18 -20.72
CA LEU A 89 -20.93 -6.33 -21.75
C LEU A 89 -20.62 -5.51 -23.01
N TYR A 90 -20.18 -4.26 -22.82
CA TYR A 90 -19.88 -3.35 -23.93
C TYR A 90 -18.44 -3.41 -24.41
N ARG A 91 -17.68 -4.47 -24.05
CA ARG A 91 -16.25 -4.62 -24.40
C ARG A 91 -15.97 -4.51 -25.91
N ASN A 92 -16.90 -4.96 -26.77
CA ASN A 92 -16.76 -4.90 -28.22
C ASN A 92 -16.90 -3.47 -28.77
N ILE A 93 -17.59 -2.58 -28.06
CA ILE A 93 -17.79 -1.16 -28.40
C ILE A 93 -16.71 -0.30 -27.74
N LEU A 94 -16.47 -0.50 -26.44
CA LEU A 94 -15.51 0.29 -25.66
C LEU A 94 -14.04 -0.12 -25.91
N GLY A 95 -13.85 -1.34 -26.43
CA GLY A 95 -12.53 -1.93 -26.63
C GLY A 95 -11.93 -2.54 -25.35
N TRP A 96 -11.16 -3.61 -25.51
CA TRP A 96 -10.51 -4.32 -24.41
C TRP A 96 -9.57 -3.43 -23.56
N ARG A 97 -8.98 -2.41 -24.16
CA ARG A 97 -8.13 -1.47 -23.41
C ARG A 97 -8.90 -0.71 -22.35
N ALA A 98 -10.11 -0.23 -22.67
CA ALA A 98 -10.96 0.47 -21.71
C ALA A 98 -11.38 -0.45 -20.55
N VAL A 99 -11.78 -1.69 -20.86
CA VAL A 99 -12.12 -2.70 -19.86
C VAL A 99 -10.94 -2.98 -18.94
N PHE A 100 -9.77 -3.20 -19.53
CA PHE A 100 -8.55 -3.49 -18.76
C PHE A 100 -8.16 -2.31 -17.87
N LEU A 101 -8.13 -1.10 -18.40
CA LEU A 101 -7.75 0.09 -17.65
C LEU A 101 -8.73 0.40 -16.51
N ASN A 102 -10.03 0.20 -16.72
CA ASN A 102 -11.01 0.42 -15.66
C ASN A 102 -10.90 -0.62 -14.53
N ILE A 103 -10.85 -1.91 -14.87
CA ILE A 103 -10.84 -2.96 -13.83
C ILE A 103 -9.45 -3.11 -13.21
N PHE A 104 -8.42 -3.29 -14.04
CA PHE A 104 -7.06 -3.51 -13.54
C PHE A 104 -6.35 -2.22 -13.13
N GLY A 105 -6.72 -1.08 -13.73
CA GLY A 105 -6.15 0.21 -13.38
C GLY A 105 -6.37 0.55 -11.90
N ASN A 106 -7.59 0.39 -11.40
CA ASN A 106 -7.93 0.62 -9.99
C ASN A 106 -7.17 -0.33 -9.07
N VAL A 107 -7.14 -1.63 -9.40
CA VAL A 107 -6.38 -2.63 -8.64
C VAL A 107 -4.89 -2.27 -8.61
N LEU A 108 -4.29 -1.98 -9.77
CA LEU A 108 -2.86 -1.65 -9.88
C LEU A 108 -2.52 -0.32 -9.21
N ALA A 109 -3.43 0.67 -9.27
CA ALA A 109 -3.25 1.96 -8.63
C ALA A 109 -3.13 1.84 -7.10
N PHE A 110 -3.89 0.95 -6.45
CA PHE A 110 -3.88 0.77 -5.01
C PHE A 110 -2.91 -0.32 -4.50
N MET A 111 -2.34 -1.11 -5.39
CA MET A 111 -1.35 -2.13 -5.02
C MET A 111 -0.11 -1.56 -4.30
N PRO A 112 0.50 -0.43 -4.74
CA PRO A 112 1.60 0.19 -3.99
C PRO A 112 1.18 0.66 -2.60
N PHE A 113 -0.06 1.14 -2.42
CA PHE A 113 -0.57 1.54 -1.10
C PHE A 113 -0.50 0.37 -0.11
N GLY A 114 -1.06 -0.79 -0.49
CA GLY A 114 -1.04 -2.00 0.34
C GLY A 114 0.35 -2.58 0.58
N PHE A 115 1.29 -2.36 -0.34
CA PHE A 115 2.68 -2.78 -0.20
C PHE A 115 3.47 -1.88 0.76
N PHE A 116 3.41 -0.56 0.61
CA PHE A 116 4.23 0.36 1.39
C PHE A 116 3.77 0.52 2.84
N LEU A 117 2.48 0.42 3.12
CA LEU A 117 1.96 0.54 4.49
C LEU A 117 2.69 -0.38 5.49
N PRO A 118 2.79 -1.71 5.28
CA PRO A 118 3.46 -2.61 6.22
C PRO A 118 5.00 -2.49 6.20
N VAL A 119 5.58 -1.87 5.18
CA VAL A 119 7.01 -1.49 5.17
C VAL A 119 7.26 -0.35 6.16
N ILE A 120 6.39 0.66 6.16
CA ILE A 120 6.55 1.88 6.96
C ILE A 120 6.09 1.65 8.40
N TRP A 121 4.88 1.10 8.58
CA TRP A 121 4.26 0.89 9.89
C TRP A 121 4.14 -0.57 10.26
N VAL A 122 4.73 -0.95 11.40
CA VAL A 122 4.68 -2.33 11.87
C VAL A 122 3.26 -2.80 12.21
N ARG A 123 2.38 -1.89 12.64
CA ARG A 123 0.99 -2.21 12.97
C ARG A 123 0.18 -2.68 11.75
N THR A 124 0.49 -2.18 10.57
CA THR A 124 -0.20 -2.55 9.31
C THR A 124 0.28 -3.89 8.72
N ARG A 125 1.15 -4.63 9.42
CA ARG A 125 1.53 -6.00 9.06
C ARG A 125 0.44 -7.04 9.30
N HIS A 126 -0.65 -6.66 9.95
CA HIS A 126 -1.86 -7.46 10.01
C HIS A 126 -2.70 -7.17 8.76
N TRP A 127 -3.05 -8.21 8.01
CA TRP A 127 -3.73 -8.08 6.72
C TRP A 127 -5.01 -7.25 6.79
N TYR A 128 -5.81 -7.44 7.83
CA TYR A 128 -7.08 -6.73 8.02
C TYR A 128 -6.89 -5.22 8.23
N ILE A 129 -5.80 -4.78 8.88
CA ILE A 129 -5.50 -3.35 9.07
C ILE A 129 -5.15 -2.72 7.72
N THR A 130 -4.34 -3.39 6.90
CA THR A 130 -4.00 -2.89 5.57
C THR A 130 -5.22 -2.82 4.67
N VAL A 131 -6.09 -3.84 4.69
CA VAL A 131 -7.35 -3.85 3.93
C VAL A 131 -8.27 -2.73 4.37
N LEU A 132 -8.46 -2.55 5.69
CA LEU A 132 -9.30 -1.47 6.23
C LEU A 132 -8.77 -0.08 5.84
N LEU A 133 -7.46 0.13 5.90
CA LEU A 133 -6.85 1.40 5.49
C LEU A 133 -6.95 1.62 3.97
N SER A 134 -6.84 0.56 3.16
CA SER A 134 -7.05 0.65 1.72
C SER A 134 -8.49 1.01 1.37
N PHE A 135 -9.45 0.40 2.05
CA PHE A 135 -10.86 0.76 1.93
C PHE A 135 -11.11 2.21 2.34
N ALA A 136 -10.61 2.65 3.50
CA ALA A 136 -10.77 4.02 3.97
C ALA A 136 -10.14 5.05 3.03
N MET A 137 -8.96 4.74 2.46
CA MET A 137 -8.29 5.59 1.48
C MET A 137 -9.09 5.67 0.18
N SER A 138 -9.61 4.53 -0.30
CA SER A 138 -10.47 4.51 -1.49
C SER A 138 -11.75 5.30 -1.27
N LEU A 139 -12.41 5.13 -0.14
CA LEU A 139 -13.61 5.90 0.22
C LEU A 139 -13.33 7.40 0.26
N LEU A 140 -12.17 7.81 0.79
CA LEU A 140 -11.74 9.21 0.78
C LEU A 140 -11.58 9.73 -0.66
N VAL A 141 -10.93 8.97 -1.54
CA VAL A 141 -10.72 9.33 -2.95
C VAL A 141 -12.06 9.50 -3.66
N GLU A 142 -12.96 8.49 -3.58
CA GLU A 142 -14.28 8.55 -4.20
C GLU A 142 -15.11 9.73 -3.70
N THR A 143 -15.05 10.01 -2.39
CA THR A 143 -15.72 11.17 -1.80
C THR A 143 -15.15 12.49 -2.33
N MET A 144 -13.82 12.59 -2.43
CA MET A 144 -13.17 13.80 -2.96
C MET A 144 -13.49 14.00 -4.44
N GLN A 145 -13.55 12.95 -5.26
CA GLN A 145 -13.95 13.03 -6.66
C GLN A 145 -15.40 13.49 -6.82
N LEU A 146 -16.30 12.98 -5.97
CA LEU A 146 -17.70 13.39 -5.95
C LEU A 146 -17.83 14.88 -5.57
N VAL A 147 -17.23 15.29 -4.45
CA VAL A 147 -17.32 16.68 -3.95
C VAL A 147 -16.66 17.67 -4.91
N GLY A 148 -15.49 17.31 -5.47
CA GLY A 148 -14.78 18.11 -6.46
C GLY A 148 -15.43 18.11 -7.83
N LYS A 149 -16.47 17.30 -8.06
CA LYS A 149 -17.12 17.08 -9.38
C LYS A 149 -16.14 16.70 -10.49
N VAL A 150 -15.02 16.09 -10.12
CA VAL A 150 -13.99 15.63 -11.05
C VAL A 150 -14.14 14.15 -11.39
N GLY A 151 -15.00 13.43 -10.68
CA GLY A 151 -15.30 12.00 -10.84
C GLY A 151 -16.73 11.67 -10.45
N SER A 152 -17.05 10.38 -10.57
CA SER A 152 -18.28 9.76 -10.08
C SER A 152 -17.91 8.91 -8.86
N PHE A 153 -18.69 9.00 -7.77
CA PHE A 153 -18.55 8.04 -6.67
C PHE A 153 -18.98 6.65 -7.13
N ASP A 154 -18.09 5.67 -7.09
CA ASP A 154 -18.40 4.31 -7.58
C ASP A 154 -17.99 3.24 -6.55
N VAL A 155 -18.97 2.41 -6.14
CA VAL A 155 -18.71 1.31 -5.20
C VAL A 155 -17.91 0.17 -5.85
N ASP A 156 -17.91 0.03 -7.17
CA ASP A 156 -17.07 -0.95 -7.85
C ASP A 156 -15.61 -0.54 -7.79
N ASP A 157 -15.30 0.76 -7.94
CA ASP A 157 -13.95 1.28 -7.79
C ASP A 157 -13.47 1.17 -6.34
N LEU A 158 -14.36 1.42 -5.37
CA LEU A 158 -14.08 1.20 -3.95
C LEU A 158 -13.68 -0.26 -3.66
N LEU A 159 -14.38 -1.21 -4.28
CA LEU A 159 -14.06 -2.63 -4.17
C LEU A 159 -12.72 -2.97 -4.83
N LEU A 160 -12.52 -2.53 -6.09
CA LEU A 160 -11.31 -2.82 -6.87
C LEU A 160 -10.06 -2.23 -6.22
N ASN A 161 -10.13 -1.01 -5.72
CA ASN A 161 -9.07 -0.34 -4.97
C ASN A 161 -8.71 -1.10 -3.69
N THR A 162 -9.72 -1.58 -2.96
CA THR A 162 -9.52 -2.39 -1.74
C THR A 162 -8.85 -3.72 -2.06
N ILE A 163 -9.27 -4.39 -3.14
CA ILE A 163 -8.62 -5.62 -3.64
C ILE A 163 -7.17 -5.33 -4.03
N GLY A 164 -6.91 -4.19 -4.68
CA GLY A 164 -5.57 -3.73 -5.01
C GLY A 164 -4.67 -3.59 -3.78
N GLY A 165 -5.18 -2.95 -2.74
CA GLY A 165 -4.47 -2.83 -1.46
C GLY A 165 -4.16 -4.19 -0.81
N PHE A 166 -5.10 -5.14 -0.87
CA PHE A 166 -4.87 -6.51 -0.40
C PHE A 166 -3.83 -7.26 -1.24
N ALA A 167 -3.88 -7.12 -2.57
CA ALA A 167 -2.87 -7.69 -3.46
C ALA A 167 -1.47 -7.14 -3.17
N GLY A 168 -1.36 -5.83 -2.94
CA GLY A 168 -0.12 -5.19 -2.51
C GLY A 168 0.42 -5.73 -1.19
N TYR A 169 -0.46 -5.98 -0.22
CA TYR A 169 -0.09 -6.63 1.04
C TYR A 169 0.47 -8.04 0.81
N ILE A 170 -0.15 -8.84 -0.06
CA ILE A 170 0.36 -10.18 -0.41
C ILE A 170 1.77 -10.07 -0.99
N ILE A 171 2.02 -9.12 -1.90
CA ILE A 171 3.36 -8.89 -2.46
C ILE A 171 4.36 -8.54 -1.35
N PHE A 172 3.98 -7.70 -0.39
CA PHE A 172 4.83 -7.38 0.76
C PHE A 172 5.20 -8.65 1.57
N VAL A 173 4.22 -9.52 1.85
CA VAL A 173 4.46 -10.77 2.62
C VAL A 173 5.43 -11.69 1.87
N LEU A 174 5.24 -11.85 0.57
CA LEU A 174 6.13 -12.64 -0.30
C LEU A 174 7.54 -12.05 -0.35
N ALA A 175 7.66 -10.76 -0.60
CA ALA A 175 8.94 -10.06 -0.65
C ALA A 175 9.69 -10.14 0.69
N ARG A 176 8.97 -10.00 1.80
CA ARG A 176 9.53 -10.16 3.14
C ARG A 176 10.01 -11.60 3.39
N GLY A 177 9.23 -12.60 3.00
CA GLY A 177 9.61 -14.01 3.14
C GLY A 177 10.87 -14.38 2.34
N VAL A 178 10.97 -13.86 1.11
CA VAL A 178 12.18 -14.00 0.28
C VAL A 178 13.37 -13.31 0.96
N TRP A 179 13.21 -12.08 1.41
CA TRP A 179 14.27 -11.34 2.10
C TRP A 179 14.77 -12.04 3.37
N GLU A 180 13.87 -12.59 4.19
CA GLU A 180 14.22 -13.31 5.41
C GLU A 180 15.00 -14.60 5.11
N ARG A 181 14.72 -15.29 4.00
CA ARG A 181 15.46 -16.47 3.54
C ARG A 181 16.88 -16.10 3.09
N TYR A 182 17.04 -15.06 2.28
CA TYR A 182 18.34 -14.64 1.74
C TYR A 182 19.24 -13.96 2.79
N SER A 183 18.66 -13.24 3.76
CA SER A 183 19.45 -12.53 4.77
C SER A 183 19.92 -13.42 5.94
N GLY A 184 19.64 -14.72 5.90
CA GLY A 184 20.07 -15.68 6.93
C GLY A 184 19.46 -15.42 8.32
N THR A 185 18.37 -14.66 8.39
CA THR A 185 17.68 -14.31 9.65
C THR A 185 16.80 -15.47 10.16
N ASN A 186 16.78 -16.60 9.46
CA ASN A 186 16.25 -17.87 9.96
C ASN A 186 17.23 -18.47 10.98
N ARG A 187 17.45 -17.80 12.11
CA ARG A 187 17.99 -18.46 13.30
C ARG A 187 16.81 -19.00 14.10
N LYS A 188 16.75 -20.35 14.12
CA LYS A 188 15.94 -21.14 15.01
C LYS A 188 16.10 -20.71 16.47
#